data_70492d9cdca4d4c5f372c7df2840ae6c
#
_entry.id   70492d9cdca4d4c5f372c7df2840ae6c
#
_cell.length_a   1.000
_cell.length_b   1.000
_cell.length_c   1.000
_cell.angle_alpha   90.00
_cell.angle_beta   90.00
_cell.angle_gamma   90.00
#
_symmetry.space_group_name_H-M   'P 1'
#
loop_
_entity.id
_entity.type
_entity.pdbx_description
1 polymer ?
#
loop_
_entity_poly.entity_id
_entity_poly.type
_entity_poly.pdbx_seq_one_letter_code
_entity_poly.pdbx_strand_id
1 'polypeptide(L)'
;LPAMKNADLSCLKGVFSGGDSLSVELKKRFDKFLMDHGAVVQVREGYGLTECVTASCLTPYQTAKEGSIGIPFPDTYYKIVKPGTHKELPYGQEGEICLSGPTVMKGYLNHPEETEQTLQEHEDGLTWVHTGDLGAMDQDGFVYFKQRIKRMIVTSGYNVYPSQLENVFDAHELVQMSCVIGVPDALKIQKVKA
;
A
#
# COMPACT_ATOMS: atom_id res chain seq x y z
N LEU A 1 19.16 8.23 -15.72
CA LEU A 1 20.24 7.36 -16.21
C LEU A 1 20.80 7.96 -17.51
N PRO A 2 22.15 8.13 -17.66
CA PRO A 2 22.73 8.71 -18.87
C PRO A 2 22.30 8.00 -20.16
N ALA A 3 22.16 6.67 -20.12
CA ALA A 3 21.73 5.83 -21.24
C ALA A 3 20.29 6.10 -21.71
N MET A 4 19.47 6.73 -20.86
CA MET A 4 18.06 7.00 -21.16
C MET A 4 17.80 8.41 -21.73
N LYS A 5 18.83 9.25 -21.81
CA LYS A 5 18.70 10.67 -22.19
C LYS A 5 18.02 10.89 -23.55
N ASN A 6 18.20 9.95 -24.48
CA ASN A 6 17.64 10.02 -25.85
C ASN A 6 16.75 8.81 -26.16
N ALA A 7 16.22 8.12 -25.14
CA ALA A 7 15.36 6.98 -25.35
C ALA A 7 14.01 7.43 -25.90
N ASP A 8 13.49 6.71 -26.89
CA ASP A 8 12.09 6.84 -27.32
C ASP A 8 11.26 5.79 -26.61
N LEU A 9 10.34 6.23 -25.76
CA LEU A 9 9.44 5.40 -24.98
C LEU A 9 8.01 5.36 -25.53
N SER A 10 7.80 5.85 -26.75
CA SER A 10 6.47 5.88 -27.40
C SER A 10 5.86 4.49 -27.59
N CYS A 11 6.67 3.44 -27.60
CA CYS A 11 6.22 2.04 -27.73
C CYS A 11 5.57 1.49 -26.45
N LEU A 12 5.70 2.15 -25.30
CA LEU A 12 5.16 1.64 -24.03
C LEU A 12 3.64 1.64 -24.03
N LYS A 13 3.06 0.50 -23.63
CA LYS A 13 1.60 0.28 -23.50
C LYS A 13 1.12 0.38 -22.05
N GLY A 14 2.01 0.29 -21.08
CA GLY A 14 1.72 0.41 -19.66
C GLY A 14 2.99 0.39 -18.84
N VAL A 15 2.96 1.09 -17.72
CA VAL A 15 4.03 1.12 -16.71
C VAL A 15 3.37 0.87 -15.37
N PHE A 16 3.91 -0.08 -14.60
CA PHE A 16 3.33 -0.51 -13.34
C PHE A 16 4.35 -0.40 -12.21
N SER A 17 3.87 0.03 -11.04
CA SER A 17 4.62 0.03 -9.80
C SER A 17 3.86 -0.74 -8.73
N GLY A 18 4.56 -1.56 -7.96
CA GLY A 18 3.98 -2.33 -6.86
C GLY A 18 5.07 -2.99 -6.03
N GLY A 19 4.66 -3.66 -4.94
CA GLY A 19 5.57 -4.33 -4.01
C GLY A 19 6.10 -3.45 -2.89
N ASP A 20 6.11 -2.13 -3.08
CA ASP A 20 6.37 -1.14 -2.04
C ASP A 20 5.61 0.16 -2.37
N SER A 21 5.54 1.08 -1.41
CA SER A 21 4.89 2.37 -1.59
C SER A 21 5.65 3.24 -2.59
N LEU A 22 4.93 3.89 -3.50
CA LEU A 22 5.46 4.89 -4.40
C LEU A 22 5.03 6.27 -3.91
N SER A 23 6.01 7.15 -3.59
CA SER A 23 5.65 8.50 -3.20
C SER A 23 5.01 9.27 -4.38
N VAL A 24 4.03 10.11 -4.07
CA VAL A 24 3.32 10.94 -5.06
C VAL A 24 4.30 11.77 -5.88
N GLU A 25 5.33 12.32 -5.23
CA GLU A 25 6.33 13.15 -5.89
C GLU A 25 7.19 12.33 -6.86
N LEU A 26 7.65 11.15 -6.44
CA LEU A 26 8.42 10.26 -7.31
C LEU A 26 7.59 9.80 -8.51
N LYS A 27 6.31 9.48 -8.29
CA LYS A 27 5.38 9.14 -9.37
C LYS A 27 5.27 10.30 -10.38
N LYS A 28 5.02 11.53 -9.91
CA LYS A 28 4.91 12.72 -10.78
C LYS A 28 6.19 12.97 -11.60
N ARG A 29 7.36 12.81 -10.96
CA ARG A 29 8.65 12.94 -11.64
C ARG A 29 8.84 11.86 -12.72
N PHE A 30 8.42 10.63 -12.42
CA PHE A 30 8.55 9.54 -13.37
C PHE A 30 7.53 9.65 -14.52
N ASP A 31 6.29 10.05 -14.24
CA ASP A 31 5.28 10.33 -15.27
C ASP A 31 5.75 11.45 -16.22
N LYS A 32 6.36 12.51 -15.66
CA LYS A 32 6.98 13.56 -16.47
C LYS A 32 8.12 13.02 -17.34
N PHE A 33 9.00 12.19 -16.78
CA PHE A 33 10.06 11.54 -17.53
C PHE A 33 9.53 10.70 -18.72
N LEU A 34 8.49 9.90 -18.47
CA LEU A 34 7.83 9.10 -19.51
C LEU A 34 7.29 10.00 -20.65
N MET A 35 6.59 11.06 -20.29
CA MET A 35 6.04 12.02 -21.25
C MET A 35 7.12 12.75 -22.05
N ASP A 36 8.18 13.21 -21.39
CA ASP A 36 9.33 13.89 -22.03
C ASP A 36 10.07 12.96 -23.03
N HIS A 37 9.87 11.64 -22.92
CA HIS A 37 10.45 10.61 -23.81
C HIS A 37 9.42 9.99 -24.77
N GLY A 38 8.28 10.65 -24.98
CA GLY A 38 7.28 10.27 -25.98
C GLY A 38 6.26 9.24 -25.55
N ALA A 39 6.30 8.76 -24.29
CA ALA A 39 5.29 7.83 -23.80
C ALA A 39 3.94 8.56 -23.59
N VAL A 40 2.85 7.89 -23.91
CA VAL A 40 1.47 8.34 -23.69
C VAL A 40 0.82 7.66 -22.47
N VAL A 41 1.59 6.92 -21.70
CA VAL A 41 1.16 6.18 -20.52
C VAL A 41 1.76 6.78 -19.25
N GLN A 42 1.04 6.63 -18.15
CA GLN A 42 1.49 7.01 -16.81
C GLN A 42 1.75 5.77 -15.97
N VAL A 43 2.49 5.92 -14.87
CA VAL A 43 2.67 4.85 -13.89
C VAL A 43 1.33 4.53 -13.24
N ARG A 44 0.96 3.25 -13.26
CA ARG A 44 -0.20 2.70 -12.57
C ARG A 44 0.27 1.94 -11.36
N GLU A 45 -0.27 2.29 -10.21
CA GLU A 45 0.06 1.64 -8.96
C GLU A 45 -0.82 0.41 -8.76
N GLY A 46 -0.23 -0.65 -8.24
CA GLY A 46 -0.92 -1.87 -7.88
C GLY A 46 -0.49 -2.34 -6.50
N TYR A 47 -1.39 -3.04 -5.84
CA TYR A 47 -1.17 -3.60 -4.52
C TYR A 47 -1.51 -5.08 -4.53
N GLY A 48 -0.77 -5.81 -3.74
CA GLY A 48 -0.97 -7.23 -3.50
C GLY A 48 0.04 -7.79 -2.52
N LEU A 49 -0.13 -9.03 -2.19
CA LEU A 49 0.69 -9.76 -1.23
C LEU A 49 0.78 -11.23 -1.66
N THR A 50 1.78 -11.92 -1.15
CA THR A 50 2.02 -13.34 -1.45
C THR A 50 0.82 -14.21 -1.08
N GLU A 51 0.11 -13.86 -0.02
CA GLU A 51 -1.10 -14.51 0.48
C GLU A 51 -2.28 -14.47 -0.52
N CYS A 52 -2.17 -13.62 -1.54
CA CYS A 52 -3.15 -13.50 -2.64
C CYS A 52 -2.50 -13.69 -4.01
N VAL A 53 -1.46 -14.51 -4.10
CA VAL A 53 -0.65 -14.82 -5.27
C VAL A 53 0.28 -13.66 -5.65
N THR A 54 -0.27 -12.47 -5.93
CA THR A 54 0.49 -11.27 -6.30
C THR A 54 -0.40 -10.03 -6.21
N ALA A 55 -0.70 -9.38 -7.33
CA ALA A 55 -1.56 -8.21 -7.36
C ALA A 55 -3.03 -8.59 -7.18
N SER A 56 -3.74 -7.84 -6.36
CA SER A 56 -5.17 -7.98 -6.11
C SER A 56 -5.94 -6.67 -6.31
N CYS A 57 -5.20 -5.57 -6.55
CA CYS A 57 -5.72 -4.21 -6.76
C CYS A 57 -4.82 -3.48 -7.75
N LEU A 58 -5.39 -2.65 -8.62
CA LEU A 58 -4.63 -1.89 -9.62
C LEU A 58 -5.36 -0.60 -9.99
N THR A 59 -4.59 0.46 -10.21
CA THR A 59 -5.12 1.72 -10.77
C THR A 59 -5.72 1.46 -12.17
N PRO A 60 -7.00 1.79 -12.42
CA PRO A 60 -7.62 1.65 -13.73
C PRO A 60 -6.94 2.52 -14.80
N TYR A 61 -7.07 2.12 -16.06
CA TYR A 61 -6.43 2.83 -17.18
C TYR A 61 -7.01 4.24 -17.39
N GLN A 62 -8.32 4.38 -17.21
CA GLN A 62 -9.03 5.63 -17.56
C GLN A 62 -9.27 6.54 -16.36
N THR A 63 -9.12 6.03 -15.15
CA THR A 63 -9.47 6.75 -13.92
C THR A 63 -8.40 6.49 -12.87
N ALA A 64 -7.74 7.54 -12.42
CA ALA A 64 -6.76 7.46 -11.33
C ALA A 64 -7.11 8.49 -10.27
N LYS A 65 -6.89 8.13 -9.01
CA LYS A 65 -6.94 9.08 -7.89
C LYS A 65 -5.56 9.15 -7.26
N GLU A 66 -5.06 10.35 -7.04
CA GLU A 66 -3.74 10.58 -6.46
C GLU A 66 -3.59 9.91 -5.10
N GLY A 67 -2.50 9.18 -4.91
CA GLY A 67 -2.21 8.45 -3.68
C GLY A 67 -2.99 7.14 -3.49
N SER A 68 -3.82 6.75 -4.47
CA SER A 68 -4.53 5.48 -4.45
C SER A 68 -3.72 4.37 -5.12
N ILE A 69 -3.79 3.18 -4.55
CA ILE A 69 -3.27 1.93 -5.13
C ILE A 69 -4.25 1.28 -6.12
N GLY A 70 -5.36 1.96 -6.44
CA GLY A 70 -6.35 1.54 -7.40
C GLY A 70 -7.61 0.94 -6.81
N ILE A 71 -8.29 0.11 -7.61
CA ILE A 71 -9.50 -0.63 -7.23
C ILE A 71 -9.22 -2.13 -7.27
N PRO A 72 -9.94 -2.95 -6.47
CA PRO A 72 -9.81 -4.40 -6.49
C PRO A 72 -10.06 -4.99 -7.89
N PHE A 73 -9.40 -6.12 -8.17
CA PHE A 73 -9.70 -6.89 -9.38
C PHE A 73 -11.10 -7.52 -9.32
N PRO A 74 -11.67 -7.91 -10.47
CA PRO A 74 -12.90 -8.69 -10.50
C PRO A 74 -12.81 -9.91 -9.57
N ASP A 75 -13.94 -10.21 -8.90
CA ASP A 75 -14.07 -11.30 -7.92
C ASP A 75 -13.17 -11.19 -6.68
N THR A 76 -12.53 -10.03 -6.48
CA THR A 76 -11.74 -9.72 -5.28
C THR A 76 -12.48 -8.66 -4.47
N TYR A 77 -12.78 -8.99 -3.22
CA TYR A 77 -13.49 -8.12 -2.30
C TYR A 77 -12.51 -7.49 -1.32
N TYR A 78 -12.74 -6.21 -1.04
CA TYR A 78 -11.98 -5.46 -0.06
C TYR A 78 -12.91 -4.85 0.97
N LYS A 79 -12.48 -4.83 2.21
CA LYS A 79 -13.08 -4.02 3.27
C LYS A 79 -12.03 -3.47 4.20
N ILE A 80 -12.36 -2.40 4.87
CA ILE A 80 -11.52 -1.79 5.91
C ILE A 80 -12.14 -2.14 7.25
N VAL A 81 -11.37 -2.75 8.13
CA VAL A 81 -11.83 -3.13 9.46
C VAL A 81 -11.06 -2.41 10.56
N LYS A 82 -11.67 -2.28 11.72
CA LYS A 82 -10.95 -1.80 12.90
C LYS A 82 -9.84 -2.81 13.24
N PRO A 83 -8.57 -2.41 13.32
CA PRO A 83 -7.45 -3.32 13.60
C PRO A 83 -7.70 -4.23 14.80
N GLY A 84 -7.38 -5.52 14.63
CA GLY A 84 -7.59 -6.55 15.65
C GLY A 84 -9.06 -6.95 15.86
N THR A 85 -9.95 -6.60 14.94
CA THR A 85 -11.37 -6.98 14.99
C THR A 85 -11.90 -7.26 13.57
N HIS A 86 -13.11 -7.85 13.48
CA HIS A 86 -13.84 -8.03 12.22
C HIS A 86 -14.78 -6.87 11.89
N LYS A 87 -14.80 -5.83 12.75
CA LYS A 87 -15.75 -4.71 12.59
C LYS A 87 -15.37 -3.85 11.40
N GLU A 88 -16.19 -3.88 10.37
CA GLU A 88 -16.05 -3.04 9.19
C GLU A 88 -16.23 -1.55 9.55
N LEU A 89 -15.42 -0.71 8.92
CA LEU A 89 -15.43 0.73 9.06
C LEU A 89 -16.08 1.39 7.83
N PRO A 90 -16.76 2.52 8.02
CA PRO A 90 -17.30 3.31 6.91
C PRO A 90 -16.22 3.78 5.94
N TYR A 91 -16.63 4.02 4.68
CA TYR A 91 -15.75 4.62 3.68
C TYR A 91 -15.08 5.89 4.18
N GLY A 92 -13.80 6.04 3.83
CA GLY A 92 -12.95 7.16 4.22
C GLY A 92 -12.34 7.04 5.62
N GLN A 93 -12.75 6.06 6.44
CA GLN A 93 -12.08 5.79 7.71
C GLN A 93 -10.86 4.89 7.53
N GLU A 94 -9.82 5.15 8.31
CA GLU A 94 -8.59 4.35 8.32
C GLU A 94 -8.75 3.11 9.20
N GLY A 95 -8.30 1.98 8.70
CA GLY A 95 -8.29 0.70 9.41
C GLY A 95 -7.41 -0.32 8.69
N GLU A 96 -7.49 -1.57 9.10
CA GLU A 96 -6.79 -2.67 8.44
C GLU A 96 -7.48 -3.02 7.13
N ILE A 97 -6.70 -3.15 6.08
CA ILE A 97 -7.17 -3.66 4.78
C ILE A 97 -7.37 -5.16 4.92
N CYS A 98 -8.59 -5.63 4.66
CA CYS A 98 -8.88 -7.05 4.53
C CYS A 98 -9.34 -7.34 3.10
N LEU A 99 -8.95 -8.48 2.57
CA LEU A 99 -9.35 -8.91 1.24
C LEU A 99 -9.78 -10.37 1.21
N SER A 100 -10.70 -10.68 0.30
CA SER A 100 -11.22 -12.02 0.05
C SER A 100 -11.38 -12.24 -1.45
N GLY A 101 -11.18 -13.46 -1.91
CA GLY A 101 -11.34 -13.81 -3.32
C GLY A 101 -10.69 -15.13 -3.69
N PRO A 102 -10.79 -15.54 -4.95
CA PRO A 102 -10.33 -16.86 -5.41
C PRO A 102 -8.81 -17.04 -5.40
N THR A 103 -8.04 -15.95 -5.27
CA THR A 103 -6.58 -15.96 -5.23
C THR A 103 -6.01 -16.08 -3.81
N VAL A 104 -6.87 -16.08 -2.79
CA VAL A 104 -6.44 -16.23 -1.40
C VAL A 104 -5.77 -17.60 -1.19
N MET A 105 -4.61 -17.61 -0.55
CA MET A 105 -3.86 -18.81 -0.24
C MET A 105 -4.65 -19.77 0.66
N LYS A 106 -4.26 -21.03 0.68
CA LYS A 106 -4.83 -22.03 1.61
C LYS A 106 -4.25 -21.94 3.02
N GLY A 107 -3.08 -21.33 3.16
CA GLY A 107 -2.39 -21.17 4.41
C GLY A 107 -0.88 -21.22 4.26
N TYR A 108 -0.17 -20.96 5.34
CA TYR A 108 1.30 -21.11 5.43
C TYR A 108 1.68 -22.56 5.69
N LEU A 109 2.64 -23.07 4.92
CA LEU A 109 3.10 -24.46 5.04
C LEU A 109 3.71 -24.70 6.44
N ASN A 110 3.15 -25.68 7.17
CA ASN A 110 3.56 -26.06 8.52
C ASN A 110 3.44 -24.94 9.58
N HIS A 111 2.65 -23.90 9.32
CA HIS A 111 2.40 -22.78 10.22
C HIS A 111 0.90 -22.53 10.40
N PRO A 112 0.18 -23.43 11.09
CA PRO A 112 -1.27 -23.29 11.26
C PRO A 112 -1.66 -22.07 12.11
N GLU A 113 -0.88 -21.74 13.14
CA GLU A 113 -1.19 -20.61 14.03
C GLU A 113 -1.12 -19.27 13.27
N GLU A 114 -0.07 -19.06 12.45
CA GLU A 114 0.06 -17.88 11.60
C GLU A 114 -1.02 -17.86 10.51
N THR A 115 -1.42 -19.03 10.03
CA THR A 115 -2.52 -19.16 9.07
C THR A 115 -3.83 -18.66 9.68
N GLU A 116 -4.19 -19.14 10.88
CA GLU A 116 -5.40 -18.73 11.60
C GLU A 116 -5.42 -17.25 11.95
N GLN A 117 -4.25 -16.65 12.23
CA GLN A 117 -4.12 -15.22 12.47
C GLN A 117 -4.33 -14.39 11.20
N THR A 118 -3.92 -14.93 10.06
CA THR A 118 -3.96 -14.23 8.77
C THR A 118 -5.27 -14.47 8.01
N LEU A 119 -5.77 -15.70 8.01
CA LEU A 119 -7.01 -16.10 7.36
C LEU A 119 -8.11 -16.28 8.40
N GLN A 120 -9.06 -15.36 8.41
CA GLN A 120 -10.14 -15.38 9.40
C GLN A 120 -11.49 -15.40 8.69
N GLU A 121 -12.40 -16.24 9.19
CA GLU A 121 -13.79 -16.23 8.75
C GLU A 121 -14.54 -15.11 9.46
N HIS A 122 -15.22 -14.26 8.69
CA HIS A 122 -16.03 -13.17 9.21
C HIS A 122 -17.52 -13.53 9.24
N GLU A 123 -18.35 -12.65 9.81
CA GLU A 123 -19.79 -12.85 9.97
C GLU A 123 -20.54 -13.05 8.63
N ASP A 124 -19.94 -12.60 7.52
CA ASP A 124 -20.46 -12.78 6.16
C ASP A 124 -20.22 -14.21 5.59
N GLY A 125 -19.53 -15.08 6.35
CA GLY A 125 -19.20 -16.45 5.96
C GLY A 125 -18.06 -16.55 4.94
N LEU A 126 -17.40 -15.44 4.65
CA LEU A 126 -16.22 -15.42 3.77
C LEU A 126 -14.93 -15.49 4.59
N THR A 127 -13.91 -16.14 4.01
CA THR A 127 -12.55 -16.09 4.56
C THR A 127 -11.86 -14.81 4.07
N TRP A 128 -11.36 -14.04 5.01
CA TRP A 128 -10.66 -12.78 4.77
C TRP A 128 -9.20 -12.88 5.17
N VAL A 129 -8.33 -12.35 4.32
CA VAL A 129 -6.93 -12.14 4.64
C VAL A 129 -6.82 -10.84 5.44
N HIS A 130 -6.35 -10.92 6.67
CA HIS A 130 -5.90 -9.79 7.47
C HIS A 130 -4.48 -9.42 7.03
N THR A 131 -4.35 -8.36 6.25
CA THR A 131 -3.09 -8.04 5.57
C THR A 131 -2.01 -7.48 6.49
N GLY A 132 -2.41 -6.97 7.65
CA GLY A 132 -1.53 -6.20 8.53
C GLY A 132 -1.16 -4.83 7.96
N ASP A 133 -1.86 -4.37 6.92
CA ASP A 133 -1.66 -3.09 6.27
C ASP A 133 -2.80 -2.13 6.63
N LEU A 134 -2.44 -0.90 7.04
CA LEU A 134 -3.39 0.18 7.26
C LEU A 134 -3.73 0.87 5.95
N GLY A 135 -4.99 1.21 5.79
CA GLY A 135 -5.47 1.94 4.65
C GLY A 135 -6.90 2.46 4.82
N ALA A 136 -7.43 2.99 3.76
CA ALA A 136 -8.82 3.43 3.67
C ALA A 136 -9.36 3.07 2.28
N MET A 137 -10.68 3.04 2.15
CA MET A 137 -11.36 2.89 0.87
C MET A 137 -12.39 4.00 0.73
N ASP A 138 -12.48 4.61 -0.44
CA ASP A 138 -13.50 5.63 -0.71
C ASP A 138 -14.78 5.01 -1.31
N GLN A 139 -15.81 5.86 -1.49
CA GLN A 139 -17.12 5.44 -2.01
C GLN A 139 -17.09 4.97 -3.47
N ASP A 140 -16.05 5.33 -4.22
CA ASP A 140 -15.85 4.89 -5.60
C ASP A 140 -15.04 3.58 -5.67
N GLY A 141 -14.66 3.01 -4.51
CA GLY A 141 -13.92 1.75 -4.40
C GLY A 141 -12.41 1.90 -4.55
N PHE A 142 -11.88 3.12 -4.59
CA PHE A 142 -10.43 3.33 -4.59
C PHE A 142 -9.85 3.08 -3.20
N VAL A 143 -8.77 2.31 -3.18
CA VAL A 143 -8.06 1.92 -1.95
C VAL A 143 -6.81 2.80 -1.79
N TYR A 144 -6.56 3.24 -0.57
CA TYR A 144 -5.43 4.07 -0.18
C TYR A 144 -4.61 3.33 0.86
N PHE A 145 -3.43 2.89 0.48
CA PHE A 145 -2.46 2.28 1.41
C PHE A 145 -1.80 3.38 2.24
N LYS A 146 -1.63 3.13 3.53
CA LYS A 146 -0.93 4.05 4.44
C LYS A 146 0.42 3.50 4.87
N GLN A 147 0.41 2.36 5.52
CA GLN A 147 1.61 1.66 5.97
C GLN A 147 1.30 0.30 6.58
N ARG A 148 2.34 -0.45 6.94
CA ARG A 148 2.21 -1.65 7.77
C ARG A 148 1.84 -1.32 9.21
N ILE A 149 0.89 -2.05 9.79
CA ILE A 149 0.49 -1.90 11.22
C ILE A 149 1.71 -2.07 12.12
N LYS A 150 2.56 -3.07 11.86
CA LYS A 150 3.77 -3.35 12.65
C LYS A 150 4.84 -2.26 12.58
N ARG A 151 4.79 -1.37 11.58
CA ARG A 151 5.71 -0.22 11.46
C ARG A 151 5.24 1.01 12.23
N MET A 152 3.99 1.04 12.67
CA MET A 152 3.45 2.19 13.41
C MET A 152 4.22 2.38 14.72
N ILE A 153 4.70 3.59 14.93
CA ILE A 153 5.45 3.97 16.14
C ILE A 153 4.48 4.58 17.14
N VAL A 154 4.42 4.00 18.33
CA VAL A 154 3.61 4.57 19.42
C VAL A 154 4.51 5.38 20.33
N THR A 155 4.36 6.70 20.34
CA THR A 155 5.15 7.61 21.16
C THR A 155 4.23 8.52 21.99
N SER A 156 4.37 8.48 23.32
CA SER A 156 3.57 9.30 24.25
C SER A 156 2.05 9.25 24.00
N GLY A 157 1.53 8.08 23.58
CA GLY A 157 0.11 7.88 23.27
C GLY A 157 -0.32 8.32 21.86
N TYR A 158 0.60 8.83 21.05
CA TYR A 158 0.34 9.18 19.66
C TYR A 158 0.83 8.09 18.71
N ASN A 159 0.05 7.83 17.67
CA ASN A 159 0.48 6.99 16.55
C ASN A 159 1.25 7.84 15.55
N VAL A 160 2.51 7.51 15.33
CA VAL A 160 3.35 8.14 14.32
C VAL A 160 3.54 7.17 13.16
N TYR A 161 3.31 7.68 11.98
CA TYR A 161 3.38 6.92 10.73
C TYR A 161 4.74 7.17 10.05
N PRO A 162 5.69 6.21 10.09
CA PRO A 162 7.02 6.35 9.50
C PRO A 162 6.99 6.86 8.06
N SER A 163 6.14 6.31 7.21
CA SER A 163 6.03 6.67 5.81
C SER A 163 5.70 8.15 5.57
N GLN A 164 4.94 8.78 6.46
CA GLN A 164 4.65 10.23 6.36
C GLN A 164 5.90 11.07 6.58
N LEU A 165 6.73 10.68 7.55
CA LEU A 165 7.99 11.37 7.83
C LEU A 165 9.03 11.09 6.75
N GLU A 166 9.12 9.84 6.29
CA GLU A 166 9.99 9.45 5.17
C GLU A 166 9.65 10.25 3.92
N ASN A 167 8.37 10.40 3.56
CA ASN A 167 7.95 11.24 2.42
C ASN A 167 8.38 12.71 2.55
N VAL A 168 8.37 13.28 3.76
CA VAL A 168 8.83 14.65 4.01
C VAL A 168 10.35 14.76 3.84
N PHE A 169 11.10 13.79 4.38
CA PHE A 169 12.55 13.77 4.23
C PHE A 169 12.99 13.55 2.78
N ASP A 170 12.37 12.57 2.10
CA ASP A 170 12.69 12.19 0.73
C ASP A 170 12.32 13.28 -0.30
N ALA A 171 11.41 14.21 0.06
CA ALA A 171 11.13 15.39 -0.76
C ALA A 171 12.26 16.42 -0.76
N HIS A 172 13.22 16.34 0.18
CA HIS A 172 14.35 17.27 0.24
C HIS A 172 15.41 16.90 -0.79
N GLU A 173 15.90 17.87 -1.58
CA GLU A 173 16.81 17.66 -2.71
C GLU A 173 18.15 16.98 -2.36
N LEU A 174 18.61 17.10 -1.11
CA LEU A 174 19.86 16.49 -0.62
C LEU A 174 19.64 15.12 0.01
N VAL A 175 18.39 14.64 0.13
CA VAL A 175 18.08 13.32 0.67
C VAL A 175 17.82 12.36 -0.47
N GLN A 176 18.58 11.29 -0.53
CA GLN A 176 18.39 10.25 -1.53
C GLN A 176 17.33 9.26 -1.10
N MET A 177 17.30 8.91 0.17
CA MET A 177 16.35 7.97 0.79
C MET A 177 16.44 8.13 2.31
N SER A 178 15.30 8.02 2.98
CA SER A 178 15.21 8.01 4.44
C SER A 178 14.56 6.74 4.96
N CYS A 179 14.78 6.46 6.24
CA CYS A 179 14.09 5.40 6.97
C CYS A 179 13.77 5.88 8.38
N VAL A 180 12.52 5.76 8.79
CA VAL A 180 12.05 6.16 10.12
C VAL A 180 11.69 4.93 10.93
N ILE A 181 12.25 4.82 12.13
CA ILE A 181 12.03 3.70 13.04
C ILE A 181 11.61 4.18 14.44
N GLY A 182 10.90 3.31 15.16
CA GLY A 182 10.64 3.45 16.59
C GLY A 182 11.75 2.78 17.40
N VAL A 183 12.39 3.53 18.28
CA VAL A 183 13.38 3.01 19.22
C VAL A 183 12.74 2.96 20.61
N PRO A 184 12.85 1.85 21.37
CA PRO A 184 12.30 1.77 22.72
C PRO A 184 12.75 2.92 23.61
N ASP A 185 11.83 3.51 24.38
CA ASP A 185 12.08 4.60 25.30
C ASP A 185 11.30 4.38 26.61
N ALA A 186 11.97 4.55 27.74
CA ALA A 186 11.38 4.28 29.06
C ALA A 186 10.22 5.20 29.44
N LEU A 187 10.16 6.42 28.87
CA LEU A 187 9.13 7.42 29.19
C LEU A 187 8.06 7.53 28.11
N LYS A 188 8.42 7.28 26.85
CA LYS A 188 7.55 7.55 25.69
C LYS A 188 7.05 6.27 25.01
N ILE A 189 7.37 5.09 25.54
CA ILE A 189 7.19 3.77 24.90
C ILE A 189 8.20 3.62 23.75
N GLN A 190 8.15 4.51 22.77
CA GLN A 190 9.13 4.60 21.68
C GLN A 190 9.51 6.05 21.41
N LYS A 191 10.73 6.26 20.92
CA LYS A 191 11.19 7.49 20.27
C LYS A 191 11.27 7.29 18.77
N VAL A 192 10.85 8.31 18.02
CA VAL A 192 11.06 8.36 16.58
C VAL A 192 12.51 8.66 16.28
N LYS A 193 13.11 7.90 15.35
CA LYS A 193 14.46 8.08 14.86
C LYS A 193 14.45 7.98 13.32
N ALA A 194 15.04 8.96 12.66
CA ALA A 194 15.27 9.00 11.23
C ALA A 194 16.77 8.88 10.95
#